data_1f3796a021d81db726b21f6b56653d53
#
_entry.id   1f3796a021d81db726b21f6b56653d53
#
_cell.length_a   1.000
_cell.length_b   1.000
_cell.length_c   1.000
_cell.angle_alpha   90.00
_cell.angle_beta   90.00
_cell.angle_gamma   90.00
#
_symmetry.space_group_name_H-M   'P 1'
#
loop_
_entity.id
_entity.type
_entity.pdbx_description
1 polymer ?
#
loop_
_entity_poly.entity_id
_entity_poly.type
_entity_poly.pdbx_seq_one_letter_code
_entity_poly.pdbx_strand_id
1 'polypeptide(L)'
;MAFPERFSNLPEYAFPRLRALLDHHPAGGVPVAMTIGEPRHEMPPFLAEVLNANIAGFAKYPSNEGIPALLAAIQGWIARRYDVALGQEQIMVLNGTREGLYNAAVALCPERKAGAAPVVLMPNPFYQAYAVGALALGVQAEYVPARRDTGYLPQYGQLPPEMLDRVAIAYLCSPANPQGAVADAAYWRDLIALAERHDFQIFADECYSEIYRDTPPPGVLQIAREMGAHPERVLSFHSLSKRSNLPGLRSGFVAGGPESIRRIRQLRAYAGAPLPEPLQLVEAA
;
A
#
# COMPACT_ATOMS: atom_id res chain seq x y z
N MET A 1 11.57 -29.92 -17.04
CA MET A 1 11.52 -29.12 -15.80
C MET A 1 10.18 -28.38 -15.79
N ALA A 2 9.38 -28.49 -14.72
CA ALA A 2 8.09 -27.80 -14.62
C ALA A 2 8.25 -26.55 -13.74
N PHE A 3 7.74 -25.41 -14.22
CA PHE A 3 7.65 -24.18 -13.45
C PHE A 3 6.27 -24.08 -12.78
N PRO A 4 6.10 -23.30 -11.68
CA PRO A 4 4.81 -23.11 -11.04
C PRO A 4 3.77 -22.50 -11.98
N GLU A 5 2.65 -23.18 -12.19
CA GLU A 5 1.59 -22.71 -13.10
C GLU A 5 0.95 -21.40 -12.66
N ARG A 6 0.90 -21.12 -11.33
CA ARG A 6 0.32 -19.89 -10.78
C ARG A 6 0.94 -18.58 -11.31
N PHE A 7 2.16 -18.64 -11.88
CA PHE A 7 2.81 -17.47 -12.48
C PHE A 7 2.85 -17.53 -14.01
N SER A 8 2.45 -18.64 -14.63
CA SER A 8 2.51 -18.83 -16.08
C SER A 8 1.48 -17.99 -16.83
N ASN A 9 0.38 -17.63 -16.17
CA ASN A 9 -0.72 -16.85 -16.75
C ASN A 9 -0.82 -15.44 -16.17
N LEU A 10 0.29 -14.89 -15.66
CA LEU A 10 0.31 -13.48 -15.30
C LEU A 10 0.02 -12.65 -16.57
N PRO A 11 -0.90 -11.67 -16.50
CA PRO A 11 -1.12 -10.77 -17.62
C PRO A 11 0.19 -10.06 -17.95
N GLU A 12 0.43 -9.87 -19.25
CA GLU A 12 1.57 -9.07 -19.71
C GLU A 12 1.58 -7.72 -19.00
N TYR A 13 2.76 -7.29 -18.56
CA TYR A 13 2.88 -6.03 -17.83
C TYR A 13 2.38 -4.86 -18.68
N ALA A 14 1.45 -4.10 -18.15
CA ALA A 14 0.65 -3.14 -18.90
C ALA A 14 1.47 -2.04 -19.62
N PHE A 15 2.59 -1.60 -19.05
CA PHE A 15 3.35 -0.48 -19.61
C PHE A 15 4.12 -0.81 -20.90
N PRO A 16 4.82 -1.95 -21.05
CA PRO A 16 5.35 -2.37 -22.35
C PRO A 16 4.27 -2.51 -23.40
N ARG A 17 3.15 -3.14 -23.06
CA ARG A 17 2.00 -3.30 -23.96
C ARG A 17 1.43 -1.95 -24.42
N LEU A 18 1.25 -1.00 -23.48
CA LEU A 18 0.78 0.34 -23.81
C LEU A 18 1.78 1.09 -24.72
N ARG A 19 3.07 0.98 -24.46
CA ARG A 19 4.11 1.55 -25.32
C ARG A 19 4.03 0.99 -26.74
N ALA A 20 3.96 -0.32 -26.89
CA ALA A 20 3.84 -0.96 -28.20
C ALA A 20 2.61 -0.47 -28.98
N LEU A 21 1.50 -0.19 -28.31
CA LEU A 21 0.31 0.40 -28.93
C LEU A 21 0.52 1.85 -29.37
N LEU A 22 1.32 2.64 -28.62
CA LEU A 22 1.54 4.06 -28.88
C LEU A 22 2.69 4.34 -29.85
N ASP A 23 3.68 3.46 -29.97
CA ASP A 23 4.90 3.66 -30.77
C ASP A 23 4.64 3.97 -32.25
N HIS A 24 3.49 3.55 -32.78
CA HIS A 24 3.07 3.80 -34.16
C HIS A 24 2.16 5.03 -34.31
N HIS A 25 1.89 5.75 -33.22
CA HIS A 25 1.02 6.92 -33.22
C HIS A 25 1.80 8.17 -32.79
N PRO A 26 2.21 9.02 -33.75
CA PRO A 26 2.90 10.27 -33.39
C PRO A 26 1.96 11.19 -32.58
N ALA A 27 2.54 11.92 -31.65
CA ALA A 27 1.78 12.91 -30.89
C ALA A 27 1.19 14.00 -31.82
N GLY A 28 -0.05 14.40 -31.57
CA GLY A 28 -0.71 15.46 -32.34
C GLY A 28 -0.21 16.88 -32.05
N GLY A 29 0.72 17.04 -31.12
CA GLY A 29 1.35 18.30 -30.69
C GLY A 29 2.60 18.06 -29.86
N VAL A 30 2.93 18.96 -28.95
CA VAL A 30 4.04 18.75 -28.00
C VAL A 30 3.74 17.51 -27.14
N PRO A 31 4.61 16.50 -27.15
CA PRO A 31 4.35 15.24 -26.43
C PRO A 31 4.18 15.48 -24.92
N VAL A 32 3.09 15.00 -24.35
CA VAL A 32 2.86 14.96 -22.90
C VAL A 32 2.68 13.51 -22.47
N ALA A 33 3.60 12.99 -21.67
CA ALA A 33 3.50 11.61 -21.16
C ALA A 33 2.44 11.56 -20.04
N MET A 34 1.33 10.86 -20.32
CA MET A 34 0.21 10.66 -19.38
C MET A 34 -0.02 9.18 -19.06
N THR A 35 0.90 8.31 -19.44
CA THR A 35 0.77 6.85 -19.29
C THR A 35 1.15 6.36 -17.90
N ILE A 36 1.96 7.11 -17.17
CA ILE A 36 2.40 6.77 -15.80
C ILE A 36 2.05 7.96 -14.90
N GLY A 37 1.38 7.67 -13.78
CA GLY A 37 1.08 8.65 -12.73
C GLY A 37 2.33 8.99 -11.92
N GLU A 38 3.30 9.63 -12.54
CA GLU A 38 4.56 10.06 -11.92
C GLU A 38 4.51 11.56 -11.64
N PRO A 39 4.84 12.02 -10.42
CA PRO A 39 4.92 13.43 -10.11
C PRO A 39 5.99 14.12 -10.98
N ARG A 40 5.73 15.37 -11.37
CA ARG A 40 6.64 16.15 -12.23
C ARG A 40 7.09 17.45 -11.62
N HIS A 41 6.83 17.65 -10.33
CA HIS A 41 7.36 18.76 -9.58
C HIS A 41 8.84 18.55 -9.25
N GLU A 42 9.52 19.62 -8.88
CA GLU A 42 10.90 19.54 -8.43
C GLU A 42 11.02 18.70 -7.15
N MET A 43 12.13 18.01 -7.03
CA MET A 43 12.46 17.28 -5.80
C MET A 43 12.74 18.27 -4.66
N PRO A 44 12.52 17.88 -3.39
CA PRO A 44 12.90 18.72 -2.25
C PRO A 44 14.36 19.16 -2.34
N PRO A 45 14.66 20.47 -2.18
CA PRO A 45 16.01 21.00 -2.42
C PRO A 45 17.06 20.49 -1.42
N PHE A 46 16.66 20.09 -0.22
CA PHE A 46 17.54 19.59 0.84
C PHE A 46 18.05 18.16 0.60
N LEU A 47 17.47 17.42 -0.35
CA LEU A 47 17.75 15.99 -0.57
C LEU A 47 19.24 15.70 -0.79
N ALA A 48 19.88 16.49 -1.67
CA ALA A 48 21.30 16.30 -2.00
C ALA A 48 22.20 16.59 -0.79
N GLU A 49 21.88 17.58 0.01
CA GLU A 49 22.63 17.91 1.23
C GLU A 49 22.57 16.79 2.24
N VAL A 50 21.37 16.31 2.56
CA VAL A 50 21.16 15.20 3.52
C VAL A 50 21.86 13.93 3.04
N LEU A 51 21.73 13.61 1.75
CA LEU A 51 22.36 12.41 1.18
C LEU A 51 23.89 12.49 1.26
N ASN A 52 24.47 13.61 0.86
CA ASN A 52 25.94 13.82 0.89
C ASN A 52 26.51 13.77 2.30
N ALA A 53 25.80 14.34 3.27
CA ALA A 53 26.21 14.32 4.68
C ALA A 53 26.22 12.90 5.27
N ASN A 54 25.46 11.98 4.70
CA ASN A 54 25.27 10.64 5.25
C ASN A 54 25.76 9.51 4.32
N ILE A 55 26.46 9.83 3.24
CA ILE A 55 26.89 8.87 2.20
C ILE A 55 27.70 7.68 2.76
N ALA A 56 28.45 7.88 3.84
CA ALA A 56 29.22 6.82 4.50
C ALA A 56 28.33 5.68 5.05
N GLY A 57 27.05 5.92 5.26
CA GLY A 57 26.09 4.91 5.72
C GLY A 57 25.87 3.79 4.71
N PHE A 58 26.17 3.99 3.42
CA PHE A 58 26.14 2.91 2.42
C PHE A 58 27.17 1.80 2.65
N ALA A 59 28.18 2.03 3.47
CA ALA A 59 29.19 1.01 3.80
C ALA A 59 28.69 -0.02 4.85
N LYS A 60 27.46 0.11 5.37
CA LYS A 60 26.90 -0.75 6.39
C LYS A 60 25.58 -1.35 5.97
N TYR A 61 25.27 -2.56 6.43
CA TYR A 61 23.92 -3.10 6.29
C TYR A 61 22.94 -2.29 7.13
N PRO A 62 21.81 -1.86 6.54
CA PRO A 62 20.79 -1.12 7.27
C PRO A 62 19.98 -2.02 8.21
N SER A 63 19.36 -1.41 9.24
CA SER A 63 18.42 -2.10 10.11
C SER A 63 17.18 -2.55 9.33
N ASN A 64 16.72 -3.76 9.59
CA ASN A 64 15.47 -4.28 9.00
C ASN A 64 14.21 -3.52 9.48
N GLU A 65 14.29 -2.88 10.62
CA GLU A 65 13.17 -2.18 11.27
C GLU A 65 13.02 -0.73 10.82
N GLY A 66 14.10 -0.14 10.36
CA GLY A 66 14.25 1.28 10.13
C GLY A 66 15.09 1.94 11.23
N ILE A 67 15.63 3.12 10.94
CA ILE A 67 16.40 3.89 11.91
C ILE A 67 15.48 4.65 12.89
N PRO A 68 15.88 4.85 14.15
CA PRO A 68 15.05 5.55 15.13
C PRO A 68 14.59 6.94 14.69
N ALA A 69 15.43 7.68 13.96
CA ALA A 69 15.09 9.01 13.45
C ALA A 69 13.91 8.96 12.49
N LEU A 70 13.91 8.00 11.54
CA LEU A 70 12.82 7.84 10.59
C LEU A 70 11.53 7.34 11.28
N LEU A 71 11.64 6.38 12.18
CA LEU A 71 10.47 5.90 12.93
C LEU A 71 9.82 7.05 13.73
N ALA A 72 10.61 7.90 14.37
CA ALA A 72 10.13 9.08 15.09
C ALA A 72 9.47 10.11 14.13
N ALA A 73 10.06 10.34 12.96
CA ALA A 73 9.49 11.22 11.95
C ALA A 73 8.12 10.71 11.44
N ILE A 74 8.00 9.41 11.18
CA ILE A 74 6.74 8.77 10.78
C ILE A 74 5.69 8.89 11.89
N GLN A 75 6.05 8.58 13.15
CA GLN A 75 5.15 8.72 14.30
C GLN A 75 4.62 10.16 14.43
N GLY A 76 5.53 11.15 14.33
CA GLY A 76 5.17 12.56 14.40
C GLY A 76 4.26 13.00 13.24
N TRP A 77 4.50 12.47 12.03
CA TRP A 77 3.65 12.77 10.89
C TRP A 77 2.25 12.16 11.05
N ILE A 78 2.13 10.89 11.43
CA ILE A 78 0.84 10.22 11.67
C ILE A 78 0.06 10.94 12.76
N ALA A 79 0.71 11.34 13.85
CA ALA A 79 0.08 12.07 14.94
C ALA A 79 -0.47 13.44 14.47
N ARG A 80 0.31 14.21 13.69
CA ARG A 80 -0.15 15.50 13.16
C ARG A 80 -1.26 15.35 12.11
N ARG A 81 -1.16 14.32 11.26
CA ARG A 81 -2.03 14.16 10.10
C ARG A 81 -3.37 13.49 10.42
N TYR A 82 -3.36 12.53 11.32
CA TYR A 82 -4.49 11.67 11.62
C TYR A 82 -4.91 11.68 13.10
N ASP A 83 -4.22 12.44 13.93
CA ASP A 83 -4.41 12.44 15.39
C ASP A 83 -4.30 11.03 16.01
N VAL A 84 -3.39 10.21 15.51
CA VAL A 84 -3.15 8.83 15.97
C VAL A 84 -1.76 8.72 16.54
N ALA A 85 -1.64 8.30 17.80
CA ALA A 85 -0.37 7.97 18.42
C ALA A 85 -0.06 6.48 18.22
N LEU A 86 1.11 6.18 17.64
CA LEU A 86 1.60 4.82 17.40
C LEU A 86 2.92 4.60 18.12
N GLY A 87 3.14 3.36 18.61
CA GLY A 87 4.45 2.89 19.03
C GLY A 87 5.33 2.52 17.81
N GLN A 88 6.64 2.43 18.03
CA GLN A 88 7.58 2.01 16.97
C GLN A 88 7.31 0.57 16.49
N GLU A 89 6.80 -0.27 17.37
CA GLU A 89 6.40 -1.66 17.06
C GLU A 89 5.22 -1.74 16.09
N GLN A 90 4.51 -0.64 15.90
CA GLN A 90 3.37 -0.51 14.98
C GLN A 90 3.74 0.06 13.61
N ILE A 91 5.03 0.27 13.35
CA ILE A 91 5.53 0.89 12.11
C ILE A 91 6.65 0.03 11.53
N MET A 92 6.68 -0.09 10.20
CA MET A 92 7.79 -0.69 9.47
C MET A 92 8.12 0.11 8.22
N VAL A 93 9.40 0.44 8.05
CA VAL A 93 9.93 1.09 6.84
C VAL A 93 9.97 0.08 5.68
N LEU A 94 9.59 0.53 4.49
CA LEU A 94 9.46 -0.27 3.27
C LEU A 94 10.32 0.29 2.13
N ASN A 95 10.72 -0.58 1.18
CA ASN A 95 11.30 -0.16 -0.11
C ASN A 95 10.20 0.27 -1.10
N GLY A 96 9.32 1.17 -0.65
CA GLY A 96 8.09 1.57 -1.32
C GLY A 96 6.96 0.57 -1.08
N THR A 97 5.74 1.05 -1.26
CA THR A 97 4.52 0.29 -0.92
C THR A 97 4.26 -0.92 -1.82
N ARG A 98 4.84 -0.99 -3.04
CA ARG A 98 4.69 -2.18 -3.89
C ARG A 98 5.21 -3.44 -3.19
N GLU A 99 6.39 -3.34 -2.62
CA GLU A 99 7.02 -4.43 -1.87
C GLU A 99 6.22 -4.73 -0.59
N GLY A 100 5.83 -3.70 0.13
CA GLY A 100 5.08 -3.84 1.37
C GLY A 100 3.71 -4.49 1.20
N LEU A 101 2.93 -4.04 0.22
CA LEU A 101 1.61 -4.59 -0.09
C LEU A 101 1.65 -6.08 -0.49
N TYR A 102 2.70 -6.48 -1.22
CA TYR A 102 2.93 -7.88 -1.57
C TYR A 102 3.35 -8.71 -0.36
N ASN A 103 4.39 -8.27 0.36
CA ASN A 103 4.94 -9.02 1.49
C ASN A 103 3.96 -9.10 2.67
N ALA A 104 3.14 -8.08 2.90
CA ALA A 104 2.12 -8.12 3.93
C ALA A 104 1.07 -9.21 3.64
N ALA A 105 0.65 -9.38 2.39
CA ALA A 105 -0.25 -10.48 2.04
C ALA A 105 0.40 -11.84 2.31
N VAL A 106 1.66 -12.01 1.94
CA VAL A 106 2.40 -13.27 2.18
C VAL A 106 2.57 -13.54 3.68
N ALA A 107 2.80 -12.50 4.48
CA ALA A 107 3.02 -12.65 5.92
C ALA A 107 1.74 -12.89 6.74
N LEU A 108 0.59 -12.40 6.26
CA LEU A 108 -0.63 -12.29 7.07
C LEU A 108 -1.82 -13.10 6.56
N CYS A 109 -1.82 -13.52 5.30
CA CYS A 109 -2.89 -14.36 4.79
C CYS A 109 -2.77 -15.78 5.38
N PRO A 110 -3.79 -16.29 6.08
CA PRO A 110 -3.76 -17.64 6.62
C PRO A 110 -3.89 -18.69 5.49
N GLU A 111 -3.46 -19.92 5.74
CA GLU A 111 -3.60 -21.03 4.81
C GLU A 111 -5.06 -21.45 4.62
N ARG A 112 -5.89 -21.27 5.65
CA ARG A 112 -7.33 -21.60 5.63
C ARG A 112 -8.13 -20.58 6.43
N LYS A 113 -9.36 -20.32 5.97
CA LYS A 113 -10.34 -19.50 6.69
C LYS A 113 -11.74 -20.07 6.46
N ALA A 114 -12.56 -20.13 7.52
CA ALA A 114 -13.88 -20.77 7.49
C ALA A 114 -13.85 -22.18 6.84
N GLY A 115 -12.81 -22.96 7.14
CA GLY A 115 -12.66 -24.34 6.65
C GLY A 115 -12.25 -24.48 5.18
N ALA A 116 -12.03 -23.39 4.44
CA ALA A 116 -11.71 -23.36 3.01
C ALA A 116 -10.46 -22.52 2.69
N ALA A 117 -10.10 -22.43 1.41
CA ALA A 117 -9.08 -21.50 0.95
C ALA A 117 -9.55 -20.06 1.18
N PRO A 118 -8.67 -19.17 1.68
CA PRO A 118 -9.01 -17.77 1.90
C PRO A 118 -9.35 -17.04 0.60
N VAL A 119 -10.02 -15.89 0.75
CA VAL A 119 -10.29 -14.93 -0.33
C VAL A 119 -9.57 -13.64 -0.03
N VAL A 120 -8.98 -13.03 -1.06
CA VAL A 120 -8.41 -11.69 -1.04
C VAL A 120 -9.26 -10.78 -1.91
N LEU A 121 -9.90 -9.77 -1.30
CA LEU A 121 -10.71 -8.79 -2.01
C LEU A 121 -9.85 -7.66 -2.55
N MET A 122 -10.18 -7.17 -3.72
CA MET A 122 -9.60 -5.96 -4.30
C MET A 122 -10.59 -5.22 -5.19
N PRO A 123 -10.47 -3.87 -5.32
CA PRO A 123 -11.30 -3.13 -6.26
C PRO A 123 -10.97 -3.54 -7.70
N ASN A 124 -11.87 -3.27 -8.62
CA ASN A 124 -11.60 -3.38 -10.07
C ASN A 124 -12.06 -2.09 -10.76
N PRO A 125 -11.13 -1.25 -11.30
CA PRO A 125 -9.69 -1.49 -11.51
C PRO A 125 -8.87 -1.48 -10.19
N PHE A 126 -7.67 -2.08 -10.21
CA PHE A 126 -6.81 -2.29 -9.05
C PHE A 126 -5.33 -2.05 -9.37
N TYR A 127 -4.52 -1.90 -8.33
CA TYR A 127 -3.07 -1.92 -8.47
C TYR A 127 -2.57 -3.36 -8.53
N GLN A 128 -1.81 -3.70 -9.57
CA GLN A 128 -1.41 -5.07 -9.90
C GLN A 128 -0.73 -5.86 -8.78
N ALA A 129 -0.06 -5.17 -7.85
CA ALA A 129 0.61 -5.81 -6.72
C ALA A 129 -0.35 -6.60 -5.82
N TYR A 130 -1.63 -6.17 -5.72
CA TYR A 130 -2.62 -6.86 -4.88
C TYR A 130 -2.93 -8.27 -5.41
N ALA A 131 -3.21 -8.36 -6.72
CA ALA A 131 -3.54 -9.64 -7.35
C ALA A 131 -2.35 -10.60 -7.33
N VAL A 132 -1.13 -10.11 -7.57
CA VAL A 132 0.06 -10.95 -7.58
C VAL A 132 0.35 -11.51 -6.18
N GLY A 133 0.06 -10.76 -5.12
CA GLY A 133 0.13 -11.25 -3.73
C GLY A 133 -0.79 -12.46 -3.52
N ALA A 134 -2.06 -12.36 -3.92
CA ALA A 134 -3.02 -13.46 -3.83
C ALA A 134 -2.59 -14.67 -4.68
N LEU A 135 -2.14 -14.44 -5.91
CA LEU A 135 -1.66 -15.51 -6.80
C LEU A 135 -0.44 -16.23 -6.23
N ALA A 136 0.50 -15.50 -5.61
CA ALA A 136 1.69 -16.09 -5.00
C ALA A 136 1.33 -17.07 -3.86
N LEU A 137 0.25 -16.79 -3.16
CA LEU A 137 -0.28 -17.63 -2.09
C LEU A 137 -1.15 -18.78 -2.61
N GLY A 138 -1.56 -18.76 -3.88
CA GLY A 138 -2.50 -19.74 -4.44
C GLY A 138 -3.92 -19.59 -3.89
N VAL A 139 -4.29 -18.39 -3.41
CA VAL A 139 -5.62 -18.11 -2.86
C VAL A 139 -6.50 -17.40 -3.89
N GLN A 140 -7.82 -17.38 -3.64
CA GLN A 140 -8.78 -16.75 -4.52
C GLN A 140 -8.63 -15.22 -4.47
N ALA A 141 -8.39 -14.59 -5.62
CA ALA A 141 -8.53 -13.15 -5.79
C ALA A 141 -9.95 -12.83 -6.26
N GLU A 142 -10.65 -11.97 -5.50
CA GLU A 142 -12.01 -11.53 -5.86
C GLU A 142 -11.98 -10.05 -6.23
N TYR A 143 -12.40 -9.76 -7.46
CA TYR A 143 -12.36 -8.42 -8.06
C TYR A 143 -13.73 -7.75 -7.97
N VAL A 144 -13.88 -6.77 -7.08
CA VAL A 144 -15.15 -6.08 -6.86
C VAL A 144 -15.20 -4.78 -7.67
N PRO A 145 -16.15 -4.64 -8.61
CA PRO A 145 -16.20 -3.48 -9.49
C PRO A 145 -16.38 -2.16 -8.73
N ALA A 146 -15.54 -1.17 -9.05
CA ALA A 146 -15.63 0.21 -8.61
C ALA A 146 -16.25 1.05 -9.74
N ARG A 147 -17.58 1.17 -9.77
CA ARG A 147 -18.35 1.77 -10.86
C ARG A 147 -18.77 3.20 -10.57
N ARG A 148 -19.28 3.88 -11.59
CA ARG A 148 -19.78 5.25 -11.45
C ARG A 148 -20.96 5.35 -10.48
N ASP A 149 -21.87 4.39 -10.52
CA ASP A 149 -23.04 4.30 -9.64
C ASP A 149 -22.70 4.00 -8.17
N THR A 150 -21.49 3.49 -7.91
CA THR A 150 -20.93 3.28 -6.55
C THR A 150 -19.91 4.36 -6.16
N GLY A 151 -19.87 5.50 -6.84
CA GLY A 151 -18.88 6.55 -6.59
C GLY A 151 -17.44 6.11 -6.87
N TYR A 152 -17.25 5.09 -7.71
CA TYR A 152 -15.95 4.47 -8.04
C TYR A 152 -15.24 3.84 -6.82
N LEU A 153 -16.01 3.41 -5.82
CA LEU A 153 -15.54 2.60 -4.70
C LEU A 153 -16.18 1.21 -4.74
N PRO A 154 -15.45 0.13 -4.37
CA PRO A 154 -15.99 -1.23 -4.37
C PRO A 154 -17.03 -1.41 -3.26
N GLN A 155 -18.10 -2.14 -3.54
CA GLN A 155 -19.17 -2.41 -2.56
C GLN A 155 -18.97 -3.80 -1.92
N TYR A 156 -17.93 -3.96 -1.10
CA TYR A 156 -17.59 -5.25 -0.46
C TYR A 156 -18.74 -5.82 0.38
N GLY A 157 -19.53 -4.98 1.02
CA GLY A 157 -20.67 -5.41 1.83
C GLY A 157 -21.82 -6.04 1.05
N GLN A 158 -21.81 -5.98 -0.30
CA GLN A 158 -22.80 -6.63 -1.15
C GLN A 158 -22.40 -8.06 -1.56
N LEU A 159 -21.21 -8.52 -1.17
CA LEU A 159 -20.79 -9.89 -1.44
C LEU A 159 -21.58 -10.88 -0.55
N PRO A 160 -21.76 -12.12 -1.03
CA PRO A 160 -22.41 -13.15 -0.26
C PRO A 160 -21.72 -13.38 1.12
N PRO A 161 -22.48 -13.56 2.21
CA PRO A 161 -21.92 -13.76 3.55
C PRO A 161 -20.91 -14.93 3.62
N GLU A 162 -21.19 -16.02 2.93
CA GLU A 162 -20.32 -17.19 2.85
C GLU A 162 -18.97 -16.90 2.16
N MET A 163 -18.93 -15.92 1.25
CA MET A 163 -17.68 -15.43 0.68
C MET A 163 -16.97 -14.51 1.67
N LEU A 164 -17.70 -13.59 2.32
CA LEU A 164 -17.16 -12.68 3.31
C LEU A 164 -16.51 -13.40 4.49
N ASP A 165 -17.10 -14.50 4.94
CA ASP A 165 -16.53 -15.34 6.00
C ASP A 165 -15.18 -15.98 5.63
N ARG A 166 -14.90 -16.09 4.34
CA ARG A 166 -13.62 -16.59 3.80
C ARG A 166 -12.62 -15.48 3.52
N VAL A 167 -13.02 -14.22 3.54
CA VAL A 167 -12.12 -13.09 3.27
C VAL A 167 -11.05 -13.00 4.35
N ALA A 168 -9.79 -13.05 3.97
CA ALA A 168 -8.66 -12.83 4.87
C ALA A 168 -8.16 -11.38 4.79
N ILE A 169 -8.11 -10.82 3.58
CA ILE A 169 -7.57 -9.49 3.29
C ILE A 169 -8.51 -8.78 2.31
N ALA A 170 -8.79 -7.50 2.59
CA ALA A 170 -9.43 -6.59 1.64
C ALA A 170 -8.50 -5.40 1.36
N TYR A 171 -8.06 -5.27 0.11
CA TYR A 171 -7.32 -4.09 -0.34
C TYR A 171 -8.27 -2.93 -0.66
N LEU A 172 -7.92 -1.73 -0.27
CA LEU A 172 -8.56 -0.49 -0.71
C LEU A 172 -7.52 0.60 -0.94
N CYS A 173 -7.52 1.21 -2.12
CA CYS A 173 -6.72 2.40 -2.41
C CYS A 173 -7.58 3.65 -2.21
N SER A 174 -7.13 4.57 -1.36
CA SER A 174 -7.84 5.84 -1.14
C SER A 174 -6.85 6.99 -0.87
N PRO A 175 -6.82 8.00 -1.73
CA PRO A 175 -7.50 8.15 -3.04
C PRO A 175 -7.18 7.03 -4.01
N ALA A 176 -8.17 6.61 -4.80
CA ALA A 176 -8.10 5.41 -5.63
C ALA A 176 -7.26 5.61 -6.90
N ASN A 177 -6.44 4.63 -7.23
CA ASN A 177 -5.75 4.54 -8.52
C ASN A 177 -6.43 3.46 -9.39
N PRO A 178 -6.94 3.82 -10.61
CA PRO A 178 -6.76 5.08 -11.34
C PRO A 178 -7.90 6.10 -11.19
N GLN A 179 -8.99 5.80 -10.45
CA GLN A 179 -10.25 6.52 -10.52
C GLN A 179 -10.22 7.87 -9.80
N GLY A 180 -9.32 8.06 -8.81
CA GLY A 180 -9.25 9.24 -7.98
C GLY A 180 -10.36 9.35 -6.91
N ALA A 181 -11.20 8.33 -6.77
CA ALA A 181 -12.26 8.31 -5.75
C ALA A 181 -11.66 8.28 -4.35
N VAL A 182 -12.30 8.97 -3.43
CA VAL A 182 -11.87 9.07 -2.03
C VAL A 182 -12.88 8.36 -1.14
N ALA A 183 -12.42 7.41 -0.34
CA ALA A 183 -13.22 6.82 0.73
C ALA A 183 -13.40 7.87 1.84
N ASP A 184 -14.63 8.30 2.07
CA ASP A 184 -14.96 9.18 3.17
C ASP A 184 -15.02 8.43 4.52
N ALA A 185 -15.25 9.15 5.59
CA ALA A 185 -15.31 8.56 6.92
C ALA A 185 -16.46 7.54 7.08
N ALA A 186 -17.57 7.71 6.37
CA ALA A 186 -18.69 6.77 6.40
C ALA A 186 -18.31 5.45 5.72
N TYR A 187 -17.72 5.53 4.54
CA TYR A 187 -17.24 4.34 3.83
C TYR A 187 -16.21 3.55 4.66
N TRP A 188 -15.23 4.25 5.27
CA TRP A 188 -14.25 3.58 6.14
C TRP A 188 -14.91 2.91 7.34
N ARG A 189 -15.90 3.57 8.00
CA ARG A 189 -16.63 2.96 9.12
C ARG A 189 -17.36 1.69 8.71
N ASP A 190 -18.05 1.72 7.57
CA ASP A 190 -18.77 0.57 7.04
C ASP A 190 -17.82 -0.59 6.70
N LEU A 191 -16.69 -0.29 6.07
CA LEU A 191 -15.69 -1.31 5.74
C LEU A 191 -15.02 -1.90 6.99
N ILE A 192 -14.69 -1.08 7.98
CA ILE A 192 -14.13 -1.55 9.26
C ILE A 192 -15.16 -2.40 10.00
N ALA A 193 -16.42 -1.98 10.07
CA ALA A 193 -17.49 -2.76 10.70
C ALA A 193 -17.72 -4.11 9.98
N LEU A 194 -17.63 -4.14 8.66
CA LEU A 194 -17.68 -5.37 7.88
C LEU A 194 -16.49 -6.27 8.21
N ALA A 195 -15.30 -5.71 8.29
CA ALA A 195 -14.08 -6.42 8.64
C ALA A 195 -14.11 -7.00 10.06
N GLU A 196 -14.67 -6.26 11.03
CA GLU A 196 -14.88 -6.77 12.39
C GLU A 196 -15.85 -7.96 12.40
N ARG A 197 -16.96 -7.86 11.66
CA ARG A 197 -17.99 -8.91 11.61
C ARG A 197 -17.49 -10.20 11.00
N HIS A 198 -16.70 -10.12 9.94
CA HIS A 198 -16.21 -11.27 9.17
C HIS A 198 -14.74 -11.60 9.43
N ASP A 199 -14.14 -10.93 10.42
CA ASP A 199 -12.77 -11.17 10.89
C ASP A 199 -11.72 -11.16 9.79
N PHE A 200 -11.65 -10.09 8.96
CA PHE A 200 -10.60 -9.91 7.98
C PHE A 200 -9.80 -8.61 8.20
N GLN A 201 -8.64 -8.53 7.60
CA GLN A 201 -7.79 -7.35 7.65
C GLN A 201 -8.02 -6.43 6.44
N ILE A 202 -7.97 -5.11 6.67
CA ILE A 202 -8.01 -4.10 5.63
C ILE A 202 -6.59 -3.62 5.34
N PHE A 203 -6.15 -3.73 4.09
CA PHE A 203 -4.89 -3.17 3.60
C PHE A 203 -5.21 -1.88 2.83
N ALA A 204 -5.06 -0.76 3.52
CA ALA A 204 -5.33 0.56 2.97
C ALA A 204 -4.09 1.12 2.26
N ASP A 205 -4.13 1.18 0.94
CA ASP A 205 -3.10 1.85 0.14
C ASP A 205 -3.41 3.35 0.10
N GLU A 206 -2.78 4.11 1.00
CA GLU A 206 -2.97 5.54 1.18
C GLU A 206 -1.84 6.36 0.54
N CYS A 207 -1.19 5.83 -0.50
CA CYS A 207 -0.08 6.49 -1.20
C CYS A 207 -0.41 7.88 -1.77
N TYR A 208 -1.68 8.16 -1.99
CA TYR A 208 -2.16 9.42 -2.56
C TYR A 208 -2.82 10.34 -1.52
N SER A 209 -2.75 10.03 -0.24
CA SER A 209 -3.43 10.76 0.84
C SER A 209 -3.05 12.24 0.96
N GLU A 210 -1.87 12.61 0.45
CA GLU A 210 -1.38 14.00 0.46
C GLU A 210 -1.63 14.73 -0.88
N ILE A 211 -2.34 14.09 -1.83
CA ILE A 211 -2.73 14.71 -3.10
C ILE A 211 -4.20 15.09 -3.02
N TYR A 212 -4.47 16.25 -2.43
CA TYR A 212 -5.80 16.83 -2.29
C TYR A 212 -5.75 18.34 -2.59
N ARG A 213 -6.91 18.97 -2.78
CA ARG A 213 -7.01 20.43 -3.00
C ARG A 213 -7.33 21.15 -1.70
N ASP A 214 -8.53 20.99 -1.20
CA ASP A 214 -9.05 21.79 -0.09
C ASP A 214 -9.09 21.01 1.23
N THR A 215 -9.57 19.78 1.18
CA THR A 215 -9.78 18.95 2.38
C THR A 215 -8.96 17.67 2.28
N PRO A 216 -8.08 17.40 3.26
CA PRO A 216 -7.36 16.15 3.29
C PRO A 216 -8.30 14.95 3.49
N PRO A 217 -8.10 13.83 2.77
CA PRO A 217 -8.91 12.64 2.97
C PRO A 217 -8.71 12.05 4.38
N PRO A 218 -9.75 11.43 4.96
CA PRO A 218 -9.58 10.69 6.22
C PRO A 218 -8.69 9.47 6.01
N GLY A 219 -7.89 9.14 7.01
CA GLY A 219 -7.06 7.93 7.02
C GLY A 219 -7.76 6.75 7.70
N VAL A 220 -7.45 5.53 7.25
CA VAL A 220 -8.05 4.32 7.85
C VAL A 220 -7.69 4.17 9.33
N LEU A 221 -6.46 4.51 9.73
CA LEU A 221 -6.00 4.45 11.14
C LEU A 221 -6.78 5.44 12.02
N GLN A 222 -7.07 6.63 11.51
CA GLN A 222 -7.89 7.62 12.21
C GLN A 222 -9.27 7.05 12.51
N ILE A 223 -9.96 6.53 11.49
CA ILE A 223 -11.32 6.02 11.64
C ILE A 223 -11.34 4.75 12.50
N ALA A 224 -10.37 3.86 12.35
CA ALA A 224 -10.26 2.67 13.20
C ALA A 224 -10.10 3.03 14.68
N ARG A 225 -9.29 4.05 15.00
CA ARG A 225 -9.16 4.57 16.36
C ARG A 225 -10.48 5.16 16.87
N GLU A 226 -11.15 6.01 16.09
CA GLU A 226 -12.44 6.60 16.45
C GLU A 226 -13.50 5.54 16.76
N MET A 227 -13.48 4.42 16.05
CA MET A 227 -14.39 3.29 16.26
C MET A 227 -13.99 2.36 17.41
N GLY A 228 -12.79 2.46 17.93
CA GLY A 228 -12.23 1.49 18.88
C GLY A 228 -12.08 0.10 18.25
N ALA A 229 -11.76 0.04 16.95
CA ALA A 229 -11.58 -1.21 16.23
C ALA A 229 -10.39 -2.03 16.78
N HIS A 230 -10.43 -3.36 16.55
CA HIS A 230 -9.33 -4.22 16.95
C HIS A 230 -8.00 -3.73 16.32
N PRO A 231 -6.90 -3.61 17.08
CA PRO A 231 -5.64 -3.04 16.59
C PRO A 231 -5.09 -3.69 15.31
N GLU A 232 -5.32 -5.00 15.16
CA GLU A 232 -4.86 -5.77 13.99
C GLU A 232 -5.81 -5.67 12.79
N ARG A 233 -6.88 -4.87 12.86
CA ARG A 233 -7.91 -4.79 11.82
C ARG A 233 -7.45 -4.08 10.57
N VAL A 234 -6.59 -3.08 10.71
CA VAL A 234 -6.18 -2.22 9.59
C VAL A 234 -4.67 -2.09 9.51
N LEU A 235 -4.16 -2.06 8.26
CA LEU A 235 -2.81 -1.65 7.93
C LEU A 235 -2.88 -0.53 6.89
N SER A 236 -2.21 0.58 7.18
CA SER A 236 -2.10 1.75 6.30
C SER A 236 -0.73 1.78 5.65
N PHE A 237 -0.68 1.90 4.32
CA PHE A 237 0.54 1.92 3.51
C PHE A 237 0.75 3.30 2.91
N HIS A 238 1.90 3.92 3.16
CA HIS A 238 2.26 5.25 2.70
C HIS A 238 3.59 5.23 1.94
N SER A 239 3.73 6.16 0.98
CA SER A 239 4.94 6.26 0.14
C SER A 239 5.33 7.70 -0.12
N LEU A 240 6.64 7.97 -0.15
CA LEU A 240 7.17 9.26 -0.62
C LEU A 240 7.07 9.44 -2.15
N SER A 241 6.78 8.37 -2.89
CA SER A 241 6.75 8.39 -4.36
C SER A 241 5.80 9.44 -4.92
N LYS A 242 4.65 9.66 -4.26
CA LYS A 242 3.61 10.58 -4.75
C LYS A 242 3.57 11.89 -3.95
N ARG A 243 3.57 11.79 -2.62
CA ARG A 243 3.46 12.96 -1.74
C ARG A 243 4.68 13.88 -1.77
N SER A 244 5.88 13.33 -2.02
CA SER A 244 7.15 14.08 -1.92
C SER A 244 7.92 14.16 -3.22
N ASN A 245 7.33 13.78 -4.36
CA ASN A 245 7.97 13.74 -5.69
C ASN A 245 9.25 12.91 -5.74
N LEU A 246 9.33 11.84 -4.94
CA LEU A 246 10.51 10.98 -4.82
C LEU A 246 10.24 9.52 -5.21
N PRO A 247 9.69 9.24 -6.42
CA PRO A 247 9.38 7.86 -6.80
C PRO A 247 10.63 6.98 -6.92
N GLY A 248 11.78 7.57 -7.27
CA GLY A 248 13.06 6.88 -7.40
C GLY A 248 13.73 6.55 -6.07
N LEU A 249 13.37 7.22 -4.97
CA LEU A 249 13.94 6.95 -3.64
C LEU A 249 13.57 5.55 -3.13
N ARG A 250 12.46 5.00 -3.59
CA ARG A 250 11.94 3.69 -3.17
C ARG A 250 11.68 3.63 -1.66
N SER A 251 11.05 4.64 -1.12
CA SER A 251 10.76 4.75 0.29
C SER A 251 9.27 4.85 0.59
N GLY A 252 8.89 4.32 1.76
CA GLY A 252 7.56 4.31 2.30
C GLY A 252 7.50 3.53 3.60
N PHE A 253 6.33 3.40 4.16
CA PHE A 253 6.13 2.64 5.38
C PHE A 253 4.74 1.98 5.42
N VAL A 254 4.60 1.01 6.30
CA VAL A 254 3.33 0.45 6.74
C VAL A 254 3.16 0.71 8.23
N ALA A 255 1.94 1.04 8.63
CA ALA A 255 1.55 1.24 10.02
C ALA A 255 0.26 0.50 10.35
N GLY A 256 0.15 -0.09 11.54
CA GLY A 256 -1.03 -0.86 11.94
C GLY A 256 -0.84 -1.59 13.26
N GLY A 257 -1.49 -2.73 13.43
CA GLY A 257 -1.38 -3.54 14.64
C GLY A 257 0.03 -4.10 14.88
N PRO A 258 0.49 -4.15 16.12
CA PRO A 258 1.86 -4.55 16.45
C PRO A 258 2.17 -6.01 16.05
N GLU A 259 1.22 -6.91 16.15
CA GLU A 259 1.43 -8.32 15.77
C GLU A 259 1.53 -8.47 14.25
N SER A 260 0.71 -7.78 13.48
CA SER A 260 0.81 -7.73 12.02
C SER A 260 2.17 -7.18 11.58
N ILE A 261 2.61 -6.07 12.17
CA ILE A 261 3.92 -5.48 11.88
C ILE A 261 5.06 -6.43 12.25
N ARG A 262 4.97 -7.10 13.39
CA ARG A 262 5.94 -8.11 13.81
C ARG A 262 6.08 -9.24 12.80
N ARG A 263 4.96 -9.76 12.27
CA ARG A 263 4.95 -10.84 11.26
C ARG A 263 5.53 -10.38 9.92
N ILE A 264 5.15 -9.20 9.46
CA ILE A 264 5.71 -8.62 8.22
C ILE A 264 7.23 -8.44 8.39
N ARG A 265 7.67 -7.90 9.52
CA ARG A 265 9.08 -7.69 9.86
C ARG A 265 9.87 -9.00 9.89
N GLN A 266 9.29 -10.06 10.45
CA GLN A 266 9.89 -11.39 10.48
C GLN A 266 10.08 -11.97 9.07
N LEU A 267 9.07 -11.91 8.21
CA LEU A 267 9.18 -12.34 6.81
C LEU A 267 10.24 -11.52 6.08
N ARG A 268 10.19 -10.19 6.24
CA ARG A 268 11.07 -9.25 5.56
C ARG A 268 12.54 -9.44 5.89
N ALA A 269 12.88 -9.93 7.08
CA ALA A 269 14.26 -10.26 7.46
C ALA A 269 14.91 -11.29 6.51
N TYR A 270 14.11 -12.06 5.76
CA TYR A 270 14.56 -13.08 4.81
C TYR A 270 14.18 -12.76 3.36
N ALA A 271 13.09 -12.04 3.15
CA ALA A 271 12.46 -11.87 1.83
C ALA A 271 12.71 -10.52 1.15
N GLY A 272 13.51 -9.65 1.73
CA GLY A 272 13.80 -8.34 1.14
C GLY A 272 14.98 -7.65 1.78
N ALA A 273 15.59 -6.72 1.05
CA ALA A 273 16.63 -5.85 1.60
C ALA A 273 16.00 -4.61 2.25
N PRO A 274 16.44 -4.20 3.45
CA PRO A 274 16.00 -2.94 4.04
C PRO A 274 16.45 -1.73 3.23
N LEU A 275 15.73 -0.61 3.37
CA LEU A 275 16.12 0.65 2.76
C LEU A 275 17.48 1.11 3.34
N PRO A 276 18.47 1.49 2.51
CA PRO A 276 19.76 1.98 2.99
C PRO A 276 19.64 3.17 3.96
N GLU A 277 20.46 3.21 5.01
CA GLU A 277 20.41 4.24 6.04
C GLU A 277 20.45 5.68 5.49
N PRO A 278 21.31 6.05 4.51
CA PRO A 278 21.29 7.40 3.94
C PRO A 278 19.96 7.79 3.31
N LEU A 279 19.25 6.84 2.70
CA LEU A 279 17.93 7.07 2.13
C LEU A 279 16.84 7.18 3.20
N GLN A 280 16.99 6.47 4.31
CA GLN A 280 16.11 6.62 5.47
C GLN A 280 16.27 8.00 6.13
N LEU A 281 17.48 8.53 6.18
CA LEU A 281 17.74 9.89 6.68
C LEU A 281 17.16 10.98 5.78
N VAL A 282 17.17 10.75 4.46
CA VAL A 282 16.47 11.63 3.50
C VAL A 282 14.95 11.59 3.72
N GLU A 283 14.38 10.42 4.02
CA GLU A 283 12.95 10.30 4.31
C GLU A 283 12.56 10.97 5.63
N ALA A 284 13.45 10.91 6.63
CA ALA A 284 13.22 11.51 7.95
C ALA A 284 13.27 13.04 7.96
N ALA A 285 14.02 13.66 7.02
CA ALA A 285 14.17 15.10 6.86
C ALA A 285 12.95 15.75 6.17
#